data_ec8b03bb9c4d34d58fc1aa1d3de7309f
#
_entry.id   ec8b03bb9c4d34d58fc1aa1d3de7309f
#
_cell.length_a   1.000
_cell.length_b   1.000
_cell.length_c   1.000
_cell.angle_alpha   90.00
_cell.angle_beta   90.00
_cell.angle_gamma   90.00
#
_symmetry.space_group_name_H-M   'P 1'
#
loop_
_entity.id
_entity.type
_entity.pdbx_description
1 polymer ?
#
loop_
_entity_poly.entity_id
_entity_poly.type
_entity_poly.pdbx_seq_one_letter_code
_entity_poly.pdbx_strand_id
1 'polypeptide(L)'
;ISAFRVLTDPANTGAVCIAMPQDVEGEAYDYPESFFKKRVWRLERRPATEAALADAAEVIKKAKRPILVCGGGVRYSEAHEEFRAFAEATGIPFGETQAGKSAIEWTHPLNLGGLGVTGCSAANDIAKKADVVIGVGTRYTDFTTASKWLFKDTCKFVNINVSEFQALKMDAVPVVADAKDALPRLLAKLEGYKAPYTTEVSAAREKWAKELERLDHITFEDKKSWKPIINDANADSAKRFAKDLDAGLCQTTVLGAINAMMSEGDVAIGAAGSLPGDMQRMWRPTGIDCYNMEYGYSTMGYEIAGALGVKLAIGDKREVYAMCGDGSFNMLHGELVTAVMERK
;
A
#
# COMPACT_ATOMS: atom_id res chain seq x y z
N ILE A 1 15.53 3.98 -26.67
CA ILE A 1 14.62 2.84 -26.88
C ILE A 1 14.75 1.83 -25.75
N SER A 2 15.96 1.38 -25.40
CA SER A 2 16.17 0.37 -24.35
C SER A 2 15.64 0.81 -22.98
N ALA A 3 15.79 2.09 -22.61
CA ALA A 3 15.21 2.65 -21.40
C ALA A 3 13.68 2.50 -21.37
N PHE A 4 13.01 2.85 -22.47
CA PHE A 4 11.56 2.74 -22.58
C PHE A 4 11.05 1.29 -22.51
N ARG A 5 11.82 0.31 -22.96
CA ARG A 5 11.45 -1.10 -22.77
C ARG A 5 11.29 -1.48 -21.30
N VAL A 6 12.16 -0.95 -20.43
CA VAL A 6 12.06 -1.18 -18.98
C VAL A 6 10.92 -0.37 -18.37
N LEU A 7 10.83 0.93 -18.73
CA LEU A 7 9.81 1.83 -18.17
C LEU A 7 8.37 1.44 -18.54
N THR A 8 8.18 0.70 -19.63
CA THR A 8 6.85 0.30 -20.15
C THR A 8 6.52 -1.19 -19.94
N ASP A 9 7.42 -1.97 -19.31
CA ASP A 9 7.14 -3.37 -18.97
C ASP A 9 6.24 -3.43 -17.73
N PRO A 10 5.01 -3.97 -17.81
CA PRO A 10 4.09 -3.98 -16.68
C PRO A 10 4.54 -4.89 -15.52
N ALA A 11 5.41 -5.87 -15.78
CA ALA A 11 5.89 -6.82 -14.78
C ALA A 11 7.22 -6.39 -14.11
N ASN A 12 8.09 -5.74 -14.88
CA ASN A 12 9.47 -5.44 -14.48
C ASN A 12 9.79 -3.94 -14.57
N THR A 13 8.79 -3.07 -14.62
CA THR A 13 9.02 -1.62 -14.66
C THR A 13 9.86 -1.16 -13.48
N GLY A 14 10.78 -0.24 -13.74
CA GLY A 14 11.68 0.29 -12.73
C GLY A 14 12.46 1.49 -13.24
N ALA A 15 13.26 2.09 -12.37
CA ALA A 15 14.14 3.20 -12.72
C ALA A 15 15.18 2.77 -13.75
N VAL A 16 15.54 3.69 -14.65
CA VAL A 16 16.56 3.48 -15.68
C VAL A 16 17.59 4.61 -15.60
N CYS A 17 18.86 4.25 -15.64
CA CYS A 17 19.95 5.20 -15.71
C CYS A 17 20.51 5.26 -17.13
N ILE A 18 20.60 6.45 -17.70
CA ILE A 18 21.27 6.72 -18.97
C ILE A 18 22.56 7.49 -18.65
N ALA A 19 23.70 6.83 -18.81
CA ALA A 19 24.99 7.48 -18.64
C ALA A 19 25.38 8.20 -19.94
N MET A 20 25.69 9.48 -19.84
CA MET A 20 26.16 10.31 -20.94
C MET A 20 27.56 10.82 -20.59
N PRO A 21 28.65 10.24 -21.16
CA PRO A 21 30.00 10.71 -20.93
C PRO A 21 30.22 12.11 -21.50
N GLN A 22 30.87 12.97 -20.76
CA GLN A 22 31.01 14.39 -21.08
C GLN A 22 31.73 14.64 -22.43
N ASP A 23 32.66 13.81 -22.80
CA ASP A 23 33.38 13.88 -24.09
C ASP A 23 32.44 13.56 -25.27
N VAL A 24 31.55 12.60 -25.10
CA VAL A 24 30.59 12.19 -26.13
C VAL A 24 29.49 13.25 -26.36
N GLU A 25 29.13 14.02 -25.32
CA GLU A 25 28.13 15.09 -25.44
C GLU A 25 28.55 16.18 -26.43
N GLY A 26 29.87 16.39 -26.61
CA GLY A 26 30.42 17.39 -27.54
C GLY A 26 30.56 16.89 -28.98
N GLU A 27 30.34 15.60 -29.26
CA GLU A 27 30.51 15.03 -30.58
C GLU A 27 29.35 15.37 -31.54
N ALA A 28 29.69 15.67 -32.78
CA ALA A 28 28.69 15.84 -33.85
C ALA A 28 28.34 14.50 -34.50
N TYR A 29 27.09 14.28 -34.80
CA TYR A 29 26.60 13.07 -35.47
C TYR A 29 25.44 13.38 -36.40
N ASP A 30 25.38 12.77 -37.56
CA ASP A 30 24.28 12.87 -38.51
C ASP A 30 23.13 11.93 -38.09
N TYR A 31 22.22 12.43 -37.28
CA TYR A 31 21.07 11.64 -36.83
C TYR A 31 20.10 11.37 -37.98
N PRO A 32 19.68 10.13 -38.24
CA PRO A 32 18.64 9.85 -39.23
C PRO A 32 17.31 10.49 -38.81
N GLU A 33 16.55 11.00 -39.75
CA GLU A 33 15.23 11.63 -39.47
C GLU A 33 14.28 10.71 -38.67
N SER A 34 14.42 9.39 -38.86
CA SER A 34 13.66 8.38 -38.11
C SER A 34 13.89 8.43 -36.58
N PHE A 35 15.04 8.99 -36.13
CA PHE A 35 15.34 9.16 -34.71
C PHE A 35 14.36 10.13 -34.04
N PHE A 36 13.94 11.16 -34.75
CA PHE A 36 13.05 12.21 -34.25
C PHE A 36 11.55 11.90 -34.44
N LYS A 37 11.22 10.78 -35.10
CA LYS A 37 9.82 10.37 -35.28
C LYS A 37 9.17 10.04 -33.92
N LYS A 38 7.96 10.57 -33.71
CA LYS A 38 7.13 10.24 -32.53
C LYS A 38 6.92 8.73 -32.45
N ARG A 39 7.20 8.15 -31.28
CA ARG A 39 6.90 6.76 -30.96
C ARG A 39 5.75 6.70 -29.98
N VAL A 40 4.87 5.75 -30.15
CA VAL A 40 3.75 5.47 -29.22
C VAL A 40 4.08 4.14 -28.52
N TRP A 41 4.21 4.20 -27.22
CA TRP A 41 4.39 3.03 -26.37
C TRP A 41 3.03 2.64 -25.82
N ARG A 42 2.64 1.38 -26.01
CA ARG A 42 1.38 0.85 -25.49
C ARG A 42 1.68 -0.03 -24.28
N LEU A 43 0.97 0.20 -23.19
CA LEU A 43 0.98 -0.66 -22.02
C LEU A 43 -0.19 -1.63 -22.16
N GLU A 44 0.13 -2.86 -22.51
CA GLU A 44 -0.89 -3.90 -22.69
C GLU A 44 -1.13 -4.63 -21.36
N ARG A 45 -2.38 -4.99 -21.09
CA ARG A 45 -2.74 -5.78 -19.93
C ARG A 45 -2.49 -7.26 -20.23
N ARG A 46 -1.75 -7.95 -19.35
CA ARG A 46 -1.49 -9.39 -19.47
C ARG A 46 -2.76 -10.17 -19.13
N PRO A 47 -3.34 -10.94 -20.07
CA PRO A 47 -4.54 -11.73 -19.81
C PRO A 47 -4.23 -12.98 -18.98
N ALA A 48 -5.18 -13.39 -18.14
CA ALA A 48 -5.09 -14.65 -17.40
C ALA A 48 -5.35 -15.86 -18.32
N THR A 49 -4.68 -16.98 -18.05
CA THR A 49 -5.00 -18.23 -18.72
C THR A 49 -6.21 -18.92 -18.08
N GLU A 50 -7.00 -19.65 -18.88
CA GLU A 50 -8.16 -20.38 -18.37
C GLU A 50 -7.79 -21.45 -17.34
N ALA A 51 -6.65 -22.12 -17.53
CA ALA A 51 -6.14 -23.13 -16.59
C ALA A 51 -5.82 -22.48 -15.22
N ALA A 52 -5.04 -21.39 -15.19
CA ALA A 52 -4.70 -20.72 -13.95
C ALA A 52 -5.93 -20.21 -13.20
N LEU A 53 -6.93 -19.69 -13.92
CA LEU A 53 -8.19 -19.26 -13.32
C LEU A 53 -9.00 -20.45 -12.76
N ALA A 54 -8.98 -21.62 -13.42
CA ALA A 54 -9.66 -22.81 -12.94
C ALA A 54 -9.00 -23.34 -11.65
N ASP A 55 -7.67 -23.45 -11.63
CA ASP A 55 -6.91 -23.90 -10.46
C ASP A 55 -7.14 -22.96 -9.25
N ALA A 56 -7.10 -21.65 -9.49
CA ALA A 56 -7.39 -20.65 -8.45
C ALA A 56 -8.84 -20.78 -7.92
N ALA A 57 -9.81 -20.92 -8.80
CA ALA A 57 -11.20 -21.08 -8.42
C ALA A 57 -11.44 -22.35 -7.58
N GLU A 58 -10.77 -23.44 -7.89
CA GLU A 58 -10.87 -24.67 -7.09
C GLU A 58 -10.40 -24.49 -5.65
N VAL A 59 -9.32 -23.75 -5.44
CA VAL A 59 -8.80 -23.45 -4.09
C VAL A 59 -9.78 -22.55 -3.35
N ILE A 60 -10.26 -21.50 -4.00
CA ILE A 60 -11.16 -20.50 -3.37
C ILE A 60 -12.51 -21.13 -3.01
N LYS A 61 -13.11 -21.94 -3.89
CA LYS A 61 -14.39 -22.62 -3.62
C LYS A 61 -14.36 -23.52 -2.38
N LYS A 62 -13.19 -24.03 -1.98
CA LYS A 62 -13.01 -24.89 -0.80
C LYS A 62 -12.71 -24.10 0.47
N ALA A 63 -12.48 -22.79 0.36
CA ALA A 63 -12.09 -21.94 1.49
C ALA A 63 -13.24 -21.75 2.47
N LYS A 64 -12.92 -21.83 3.76
CA LYS A 64 -13.83 -21.57 4.88
C LYS A 64 -13.59 -20.23 5.52
N ARG A 65 -12.37 -19.72 5.43
CA ARG A 65 -11.96 -18.43 6.01
C ARG A 65 -11.00 -17.70 5.06
N PRO A 66 -11.45 -17.37 3.83
CA PRO A 66 -10.61 -16.67 2.88
C PRO A 66 -10.40 -15.21 3.28
N ILE A 67 -9.25 -14.64 2.90
CA ILE A 67 -8.98 -13.21 2.97
C ILE A 67 -8.34 -12.73 1.67
N LEU A 68 -8.76 -11.55 1.18
CA LEU A 68 -8.07 -10.87 0.10
C LEU A 68 -6.95 -9.99 0.66
N VAL A 69 -5.85 -9.86 -0.07
CA VAL A 69 -4.80 -8.89 0.19
C VAL A 69 -4.74 -7.91 -0.97
N CYS A 70 -5.21 -6.69 -0.72
CA CYS A 70 -5.18 -5.59 -1.68
C CYS A 70 -3.75 -5.02 -1.75
N GLY A 71 -3.05 -5.31 -2.84
CA GLY A 71 -1.70 -4.79 -3.11
C GLY A 71 -1.72 -3.58 -4.05
N GLY A 72 -0.55 -2.97 -4.25
CA GLY A 72 -0.38 -1.82 -5.16
C GLY A 72 -0.76 -2.13 -6.61
N GLY A 73 -0.67 -3.40 -7.03
CA GLY A 73 -1.09 -3.81 -8.37
C GLY A 73 -2.57 -3.57 -8.68
N VAL A 74 -3.44 -3.48 -7.68
CA VAL A 74 -4.84 -3.07 -7.89
C VAL A 74 -4.92 -1.64 -8.40
N ARG A 75 -4.12 -0.73 -7.82
CA ARG A 75 -4.03 0.67 -8.26
C ARG A 75 -3.37 0.79 -9.63
N TYR A 76 -2.22 0.14 -9.83
CA TYR A 76 -1.49 0.18 -11.10
C TYR A 76 -2.25 -0.46 -12.27
N SER A 77 -3.12 -1.43 -11.99
CA SER A 77 -4.03 -2.00 -12.98
C SER A 77 -5.29 -1.17 -13.19
N GLU A 78 -5.52 -0.12 -12.38
CA GLU A 78 -6.80 0.61 -12.33
C GLU A 78 -7.99 -0.35 -12.11
N ALA A 79 -7.79 -1.36 -11.26
CA ALA A 79 -8.74 -2.44 -11.01
C ALA A 79 -9.56 -2.20 -9.73
N HIS A 80 -9.85 -0.95 -9.39
CA HIS A 80 -10.59 -0.56 -8.18
C HIS A 80 -12.00 -1.18 -8.17
N GLU A 81 -12.73 -1.02 -9.26
CA GLU A 81 -14.10 -1.53 -9.39
C GLU A 81 -14.15 -3.05 -9.49
N GLU A 82 -13.21 -3.66 -10.21
CA GLU A 82 -13.13 -5.11 -10.33
C GLU A 82 -12.78 -5.77 -8.99
N PHE A 83 -11.91 -5.15 -8.20
CA PHE A 83 -11.58 -5.64 -6.86
C PHE A 83 -12.76 -5.49 -5.90
N ARG A 84 -13.42 -4.33 -5.91
CA ARG A 84 -14.64 -4.08 -5.13
C ARG A 84 -15.73 -5.09 -5.46
N ALA A 85 -16.04 -5.23 -6.74
CA ALA A 85 -17.06 -6.17 -7.21
C ALA A 85 -16.73 -7.62 -6.83
N PHE A 86 -15.45 -8.02 -6.89
CA PHE A 86 -15.03 -9.34 -6.45
C PHE A 86 -15.24 -9.55 -4.95
N ALA A 87 -14.83 -8.59 -4.11
CA ALA A 87 -14.99 -8.66 -2.67
C ALA A 87 -16.47 -8.70 -2.27
N GLU A 88 -17.31 -7.84 -2.84
CA GLU A 88 -18.75 -7.78 -2.57
C GLU A 88 -19.49 -9.03 -3.05
N ALA A 89 -19.19 -9.48 -4.27
CA ALA A 89 -19.83 -10.67 -4.84
C ALA A 89 -19.49 -11.93 -4.05
N THR A 90 -18.27 -12.05 -3.52
CA THR A 90 -17.84 -13.22 -2.75
C THR A 90 -18.02 -13.09 -1.25
N GLY A 91 -18.22 -11.87 -0.73
CA GLY A 91 -18.25 -11.60 0.71
C GLY A 91 -16.91 -11.82 1.41
N ILE A 92 -15.79 -11.88 0.65
CA ILE A 92 -14.44 -12.06 1.21
C ILE A 92 -13.92 -10.72 1.73
N PRO A 93 -13.57 -10.61 3.03
CA PRO A 93 -12.97 -9.39 3.56
C PRO A 93 -11.54 -9.21 3.03
N PHE A 94 -11.05 -7.98 3.07
CA PHE A 94 -9.70 -7.68 2.60
C PHE A 94 -8.90 -6.82 3.57
N GLY A 95 -7.58 -7.08 3.60
CA GLY A 95 -6.58 -6.22 4.21
C GLY A 95 -5.77 -5.50 3.15
N GLU A 96 -5.23 -4.33 3.48
CA GLU A 96 -4.46 -3.48 2.59
C GLU A 96 -2.97 -3.55 2.89
N THR A 97 -2.13 -3.67 1.87
CA THR A 97 -0.71 -3.40 2.00
C THR A 97 -0.45 -1.88 2.01
N GLN A 98 0.76 -1.44 2.34
CA GLN A 98 1.13 -0.02 2.21
C GLN A 98 0.80 0.54 0.81
N ALA A 99 1.17 -0.18 -0.25
CA ALA A 99 0.96 0.26 -1.62
C ALA A 99 -0.49 0.08 -2.10
N GLY A 100 -1.26 -0.81 -1.47
CA GLY A 100 -2.67 -1.05 -1.81
C GLY A 100 -3.65 -0.16 -1.05
N LYS A 101 -3.20 0.51 0.01
CA LYS A 101 -4.05 1.40 0.80
C LYS A 101 -4.57 2.55 -0.06
N SER A 102 -5.84 2.87 0.10
CA SER A 102 -6.66 3.77 -0.73
C SER A 102 -7.00 3.25 -2.15
N ALA A 103 -6.75 1.99 -2.46
CA ALA A 103 -7.34 1.40 -3.66
C ALA A 103 -8.85 1.27 -3.56
N ILE A 104 -9.37 1.02 -2.37
CA ILE A 104 -10.80 0.99 -2.02
C ILE A 104 -10.99 1.91 -0.82
N GLU A 105 -12.15 2.54 -0.70
CA GLU A 105 -12.47 3.42 0.42
C GLU A 105 -12.35 2.67 1.76
N TRP A 106 -11.79 3.33 2.76
CA TRP A 106 -11.58 2.77 4.09
C TRP A 106 -12.90 2.45 4.81
N THR A 107 -13.99 3.11 4.41
CA THR A 107 -15.35 2.91 4.94
C THR A 107 -16.02 1.64 4.43
N HIS A 108 -15.51 1.03 3.36
CA HIS A 108 -16.09 -0.18 2.78
C HIS A 108 -16.25 -1.29 3.83
N PRO A 109 -17.44 -1.94 3.96
CA PRO A 109 -17.73 -2.87 5.05
C PRO A 109 -16.82 -4.10 5.12
N LEU A 110 -16.19 -4.50 4.01
CA LEU A 110 -15.23 -5.60 3.95
C LEU A 110 -13.77 -5.15 4.08
N ASN A 111 -13.48 -3.84 4.12
CA ASN A 111 -12.14 -3.31 4.33
C ASN A 111 -11.75 -3.44 5.81
N LEU A 112 -10.75 -4.25 6.11
CA LEU A 112 -10.23 -4.47 7.46
C LEU A 112 -9.11 -3.49 7.83
N GLY A 113 -8.61 -2.69 6.86
CA GLY A 113 -7.47 -1.79 7.03
C GLY A 113 -6.12 -2.45 6.77
N GLY A 114 -5.06 -1.83 7.26
CA GLY A 114 -3.67 -2.26 7.01
C GLY A 114 -3.35 -3.66 7.53
N LEU A 115 -2.65 -4.45 6.71
CA LEU A 115 -2.24 -5.82 7.01
C LEU A 115 -0.72 -5.93 7.22
N GLY A 116 -0.29 -6.80 8.12
CA GLY A 116 1.12 -7.13 8.34
C GLY A 116 1.73 -6.52 9.61
N VAL A 117 3.05 -6.33 9.63
CA VAL A 117 3.80 -5.82 10.81
C VAL A 117 3.25 -4.48 11.31
N THR A 118 3.03 -3.56 10.40
CA THR A 118 2.49 -2.22 10.68
C THR A 118 0.97 -2.14 10.45
N GLY A 119 0.31 -3.30 10.32
CA GLY A 119 -1.12 -3.39 10.14
C GLY A 119 -1.92 -3.22 11.43
N CYS A 120 -3.23 -3.21 11.30
CA CYS A 120 -4.18 -3.10 12.40
C CYS A 120 -4.65 -4.47 12.92
N SER A 121 -5.25 -4.50 14.10
CA SER A 121 -5.73 -5.74 14.69
C SER A 121 -6.87 -6.36 13.90
N ALA A 122 -7.74 -5.57 13.27
CA ALA A 122 -8.86 -6.12 12.48
C ALA A 122 -8.37 -6.99 11.33
N ALA A 123 -7.44 -6.49 10.51
CA ALA A 123 -6.88 -7.24 9.39
C ALA A 123 -6.05 -8.44 9.87
N ASN A 124 -5.17 -8.22 10.86
CA ASN A 124 -4.25 -9.25 11.33
C ASN A 124 -4.97 -10.39 12.07
N ASP A 125 -6.00 -10.11 12.87
CA ASP A 125 -6.75 -11.16 13.59
C ASP A 125 -7.55 -12.06 12.64
N ILE A 126 -8.07 -11.53 11.53
CA ILE A 126 -8.73 -12.32 10.48
C ILE A 126 -7.68 -13.11 9.67
N ALA A 127 -6.58 -12.46 9.27
CA ALA A 127 -5.51 -13.09 8.50
C ALA A 127 -4.87 -14.28 9.22
N LYS A 128 -4.61 -14.17 10.54
CA LYS A 128 -4.09 -15.29 11.37
C LYS A 128 -4.99 -16.53 11.37
N LYS A 129 -6.27 -16.36 11.08
CA LYS A 129 -7.24 -17.47 11.08
C LYS A 129 -7.57 -17.94 9.66
N ALA A 130 -7.05 -17.26 8.64
CA ALA A 130 -7.33 -17.60 7.25
C ALA A 130 -6.83 -19.00 6.89
N ASP A 131 -7.58 -19.68 6.04
CA ASP A 131 -7.22 -20.94 5.41
C ASP A 131 -6.83 -20.74 3.92
N VAL A 132 -7.27 -19.64 3.32
CA VAL A 132 -6.87 -19.21 1.98
C VAL A 132 -6.60 -17.71 1.98
N VAL A 133 -5.45 -17.33 1.44
CA VAL A 133 -5.08 -15.92 1.17
C VAL A 133 -5.07 -15.69 -0.34
N ILE A 134 -5.81 -14.71 -0.79
CA ILE A 134 -5.89 -14.33 -2.20
C ILE A 134 -5.19 -12.98 -2.37
N GLY A 135 -3.94 -13.01 -2.83
CA GLY A 135 -3.18 -11.79 -3.07
C GLY A 135 -3.48 -11.21 -4.44
N VAL A 136 -3.76 -9.92 -4.49
CA VAL A 136 -4.00 -9.19 -5.74
C VAL A 136 -2.97 -8.07 -5.85
N GLY A 137 -2.02 -8.22 -6.78
CA GLY A 137 -0.98 -7.24 -7.03
C GLY A 137 -0.06 -6.96 -5.84
N THR A 138 0.18 -7.95 -4.98
CA THR A 138 1.09 -7.86 -3.83
C THR A 138 2.37 -8.64 -4.04
N ARG A 139 3.47 -8.17 -3.43
CA ARG A 139 4.79 -8.84 -3.48
C ARG A 139 5.08 -9.72 -2.28
N TYR A 140 4.19 -9.80 -1.29
CA TYR A 140 4.39 -10.52 -0.04
C TYR A 140 5.75 -10.23 0.60
N THR A 141 6.00 -8.96 0.88
CA THR A 141 7.18 -8.51 1.60
C THR A 141 7.11 -8.94 3.06
N ASP A 142 8.22 -8.85 3.78
CA ASP A 142 8.27 -9.12 5.22
C ASP A 142 7.29 -8.25 6.00
N PHE A 143 7.11 -7.01 5.60
CA PHE A 143 6.11 -6.12 6.22
C PHE A 143 4.68 -6.64 6.04
N THR A 144 4.31 -7.08 4.85
CA THR A 144 2.95 -7.59 4.57
C THR A 144 2.68 -8.92 5.27
N THR A 145 3.69 -9.77 5.39
CA THR A 145 3.55 -11.14 5.92
C THR A 145 3.97 -11.28 7.37
N ALA A 146 4.47 -10.20 8.00
CA ALA A 146 5.17 -10.27 9.29
C ALA A 146 6.26 -11.35 9.27
N SER A 147 7.15 -11.30 8.26
CA SER A 147 8.19 -12.32 8.00
C SER A 147 7.62 -13.74 7.93
N LYS A 148 6.45 -13.90 7.31
CA LYS A 148 5.63 -15.14 7.17
C LYS A 148 4.94 -15.62 8.44
N TRP A 149 5.12 -14.94 9.59
CA TRP A 149 4.48 -15.33 10.86
C TRP A 149 2.98 -14.97 10.93
N LEU A 150 2.48 -14.15 10.01
CA LEU A 150 1.08 -13.71 10.02
C LEU A 150 0.11 -14.84 9.68
N PHE A 151 0.50 -15.74 8.80
CA PHE A 151 -0.35 -16.79 8.28
C PHE A 151 0.01 -18.15 8.87
N LYS A 152 -0.96 -19.04 8.94
CA LYS A 152 -0.69 -20.43 9.37
C LYS A 152 0.10 -21.19 8.31
N ASP A 153 0.91 -22.14 8.72
CA ASP A 153 1.67 -23.02 7.80
C ASP A 153 0.75 -23.83 6.87
N THR A 154 -0.49 -24.08 7.28
CA THR A 154 -1.49 -24.80 6.49
C THR A 154 -2.30 -23.90 5.55
N CYS A 155 -2.05 -22.59 5.59
CA CYS A 155 -2.76 -21.62 4.76
C CYS A 155 -2.35 -21.78 3.28
N LYS A 156 -3.33 -21.82 2.39
CA LYS A 156 -3.10 -21.84 0.95
C LYS A 156 -3.11 -20.43 0.38
N PHE A 157 -2.33 -20.24 -0.67
CA PHE A 157 -2.23 -18.95 -1.34
C PHE A 157 -2.68 -19.05 -2.79
N VAL A 158 -3.37 -18.02 -3.25
CA VAL A 158 -3.67 -17.74 -4.66
C VAL A 158 -3.12 -16.35 -4.94
N ASN A 159 -2.28 -16.19 -5.97
CA ASN A 159 -1.66 -14.91 -6.28
C ASN A 159 -2.00 -14.46 -7.69
N ILE A 160 -2.68 -13.33 -7.80
CA ILE A 160 -2.90 -12.60 -9.04
C ILE A 160 -1.81 -11.52 -9.14
N ASN A 161 -0.88 -11.68 -10.07
CA ASN A 161 0.21 -10.73 -10.25
C ASN A 161 0.72 -10.74 -11.71
N VAL A 162 1.04 -9.57 -12.26
CA VAL A 162 1.60 -9.46 -13.61
C VAL A 162 3.02 -10.03 -13.70
N SER A 163 3.76 -10.03 -12.59
CA SER A 163 5.09 -10.62 -12.47
C SER A 163 4.97 -12.08 -12.03
N GLU A 164 5.44 -12.99 -12.88
CA GLU A 164 5.50 -14.41 -12.58
C GLU A 164 6.32 -14.70 -11.31
N PHE A 165 7.47 -14.02 -11.16
CA PHE A 165 8.32 -14.14 -9.99
C PHE A 165 7.57 -13.82 -8.68
N GLN A 166 6.70 -12.82 -8.70
CA GLN A 166 5.90 -12.46 -7.54
C GLN A 166 4.68 -13.38 -7.36
N ALA A 167 4.08 -13.83 -8.46
CA ALA A 167 2.93 -14.72 -8.41
C ALA A 167 3.25 -16.08 -7.78
N LEU A 168 4.48 -16.58 -7.95
CA LEU A 168 4.93 -17.87 -7.39
C LEU A 168 5.33 -17.81 -5.90
N LYS A 169 5.39 -16.62 -5.29
CA LYS A 169 5.73 -16.53 -3.86
C LYS A 169 4.70 -17.22 -2.98
N MET A 170 5.11 -17.64 -1.80
CA MET A 170 4.30 -18.31 -0.78
C MET A 170 3.78 -19.69 -1.21
N ASP A 171 4.44 -20.35 -2.15
CA ASP A 171 3.98 -21.63 -2.73
C ASP A 171 2.53 -21.53 -3.24
N ALA A 172 2.21 -20.41 -3.86
CA ALA A 172 0.85 -20.08 -4.25
C ALA A 172 0.44 -20.72 -5.58
N VAL A 173 -0.85 -20.91 -5.75
CA VAL A 173 -1.45 -21.10 -7.09
C VAL A 173 -1.35 -19.77 -7.84
N PRO A 174 -0.50 -19.68 -8.89
CA PRO A 174 -0.24 -18.43 -9.56
C PRO A 174 -1.30 -18.12 -10.64
N VAL A 175 -1.77 -16.88 -10.65
CA VAL A 175 -2.51 -16.30 -11.78
C VAL A 175 -1.66 -15.15 -12.33
N VAL A 176 -0.82 -15.46 -13.31
CA VAL A 176 0.12 -14.47 -13.88
C VAL A 176 -0.62 -13.60 -14.88
N ALA A 177 -1.21 -12.52 -14.37
CA ALA A 177 -2.10 -11.66 -15.15
C ALA A 177 -2.25 -10.26 -14.51
N ASP A 178 -2.77 -9.32 -15.31
CA ASP A 178 -3.26 -8.04 -14.82
C ASP A 178 -4.54 -8.24 -13.99
N ALA A 179 -4.66 -7.53 -12.88
CA ALA A 179 -5.78 -7.68 -11.95
C ALA A 179 -7.13 -7.31 -12.60
N LYS A 180 -7.14 -6.30 -13.48
CA LYS A 180 -8.35 -5.85 -14.17
C LYS A 180 -8.92 -6.90 -15.13
N ASP A 181 -8.05 -7.72 -15.74
CA ASP A 181 -8.47 -8.86 -16.56
C ASP A 181 -8.86 -10.07 -15.70
N ALA A 182 -8.03 -10.39 -14.70
CA ALA A 182 -8.16 -11.63 -13.96
C ALA A 182 -9.38 -11.67 -13.01
N LEU A 183 -9.67 -10.57 -12.30
CA LEU A 183 -10.69 -10.56 -11.25
C LEU A 183 -12.11 -10.88 -11.76
N PRO A 184 -12.63 -10.23 -12.83
CA PRO A 184 -13.97 -10.55 -13.32
C PRO A 184 -14.07 -11.96 -13.89
N ARG A 185 -13.02 -12.45 -14.55
CA ARG A 185 -12.99 -13.81 -15.11
C ARG A 185 -12.91 -14.87 -14.02
N LEU A 186 -12.12 -14.62 -12.96
CA LEU A 186 -12.07 -15.50 -11.79
C LEU A 186 -13.41 -15.50 -11.06
N LEU A 187 -14.05 -14.34 -10.89
CA LEU A 187 -15.37 -14.24 -10.27
C LEU A 187 -16.42 -15.09 -11.01
N ALA A 188 -16.40 -15.04 -12.33
CA ALA A 188 -17.30 -15.89 -13.15
C ALA A 188 -17.11 -17.38 -12.89
N LYS A 189 -15.87 -17.83 -12.63
CA LYS A 189 -15.58 -19.24 -12.32
C LYS A 189 -15.98 -19.66 -10.89
N LEU A 190 -16.19 -18.71 -10.00
CA LEU A 190 -16.61 -19.01 -8.60
C LEU A 190 -18.08 -19.41 -8.48
N GLU A 191 -18.90 -19.22 -9.51
CA GLU A 191 -20.29 -19.75 -9.59
C GLU A 191 -21.16 -19.38 -8.38
N GLY A 192 -21.07 -18.14 -7.90
CA GLY A 192 -21.85 -17.67 -6.78
C GLY A 192 -21.29 -18.04 -5.40
N TYR A 193 -20.04 -18.49 -5.32
CA TYR A 193 -19.36 -18.73 -4.03
C TYR A 193 -19.52 -17.53 -3.10
N LYS A 194 -19.81 -17.79 -1.83
CA LYS A 194 -19.84 -16.80 -0.75
C LYS A 194 -18.97 -17.28 0.42
N ALA A 195 -18.13 -16.41 0.90
CA ALA A 195 -17.33 -16.68 2.09
C ALA A 195 -18.25 -16.85 3.31
N PRO A 196 -18.07 -17.90 4.13
CA PRO A 196 -18.99 -18.21 5.23
C PRO A 196 -18.71 -17.37 6.49
N TYR A 197 -18.37 -16.09 6.32
CA TYR A 197 -18.29 -15.14 7.43
C TYR A 197 -19.70 -14.68 7.84
N THR A 198 -19.92 -14.55 9.14
CA THR A 198 -21.16 -14.00 9.70
C THR A 198 -20.92 -12.65 10.36
N THR A 199 -20.49 -12.66 11.62
CA THR A 199 -20.26 -11.45 12.43
C THR A 199 -18.77 -11.14 12.67
N GLU A 200 -17.86 -12.02 12.28
CA GLU A 200 -16.45 -11.90 12.62
C GLU A 200 -15.78 -10.66 12.01
N VAL A 201 -16.18 -10.32 10.78
CA VAL A 201 -15.63 -9.15 10.06
C VAL A 201 -16.09 -7.86 10.72
N SER A 202 -17.41 -7.71 10.99
CA SER A 202 -17.93 -6.52 11.66
C SER A 202 -17.41 -6.39 13.08
N ALA A 203 -17.35 -7.48 13.83
CA ALA A 203 -16.80 -7.47 15.19
C ALA A 203 -15.33 -7.08 15.24
N ALA A 204 -14.50 -7.55 14.28
CA ALA A 204 -13.11 -7.15 14.17
C ALA A 204 -12.97 -5.67 13.85
N ARG A 205 -13.78 -5.14 12.93
CA ARG A 205 -13.81 -3.71 12.59
C ARG A 205 -14.26 -2.84 13.77
N GLU A 206 -15.32 -3.23 14.47
CA GLU A 206 -15.81 -2.50 15.65
C GLU A 206 -14.77 -2.45 16.77
N LYS A 207 -14.10 -3.58 17.03
CA LYS A 207 -13.00 -3.64 17.99
C LYS A 207 -11.87 -2.68 17.59
N TRP A 208 -11.51 -2.68 16.31
CA TRP A 208 -10.48 -1.79 15.80
C TRP A 208 -10.91 -0.32 15.84
N ALA A 209 -12.14 -0.01 15.51
CA ALA A 209 -12.66 1.37 15.59
C ALA A 209 -12.53 1.97 16.99
N LYS A 210 -12.79 1.19 18.05
CA LYS A 210 -12.59 1.62 19.45
C LYS A 210 -11.12 1.88 19.76
N GLU A 211 -10.22 1.04 19.25
CA GLU A 211 -8.78 1.23 19.43
C GLU A 211 -8.27 2.44 18.63
N LEU A 212 -8.78 2.65 17.43
CA LEU A 212 -8.46 3.80 16.61
C LEU A 212 -8.88 5.10 17.29
N GLU A 213 -10.09 5.16 17.84
CA GLU A 213 -10.58 6.28 18.63
C GLU A 213 -9.65 6.58 19.84
N ARG A 214 -9.19 5.52 20.53
CA ARG A 214 -8.22 5.67 21.62
C ARG A 214 -6.89 6.24 21.12
N LEU A 215 -6.37 5.77 20.00
CA LEU A 215 -5.11 6.22 19.41
C LEU A 215 -5.16 7.67 18.93
N ASP A 216 -6.30 8.11 18.41
CA ASP A 216 -6.52 9.48 17.98
C ASP A 216 -6.47 10.50 19.13
N HIS A 217 -6.73 10.06 20.37
CA HIS A 217 -6.85 10.94 21.54
C HIS A 217 -5.85 10.66 22.66
N ILE A 218 -4.98 9.65 22.53
CA ILE A 218 -4.01 9.32 23.57
C ILE A 218 -2.96 10.43 23.72
N THR A 219 -2.66 10.79 24.97
CA THR A 219 -1.58 11.73 25.29
C THR A 219 -0.51 11.05 26.14
N PHE A 220 0.68 11.62 26.17
CA PHE A 220 1.77 11.09 26.99
C PHE A 220 1.48 11.18 28.49
N GLU A 221 0.55 12.01 28.91
CA GLU A 221 0.11 12.18 30.29
C GLU A 221 -0.81 11.05 30.75
N ASP A 222 -1.36 10.25 29.87
CA ASP A 222 -2.22 9.11 30.20
C ASP A 222 -1.40 7.92 30.73
N LYS A 223 -0.70 8.18 31.85
CA LYS A 223 0.24 7.28 32.51
C LYS A 223 -0.38 5.99 33.04
N LYS A 224 -1.72 5.92 33.12
CA LYS A 224 -2.43 4.74 33.65
C LYS A 224 -2.52 3.61 32.64
N SER A 225 -2.52 3.92 31.36
CA SER A 225 -2.63 2.95 30.29
C SER A 225 -1.28 2.52 29.70
N TRP A 226 -0.19 3.25 30.00
CA TRP A 226 1.11 2.95 29.44
C TRP A 226 1.92 2.01 30.33
N LYS A 227 2.09 0.78 29.84
CA LYS A 227 3.05 -0.18 30.42
C LYS A 227 4.13 -0.43 29.37
N PRO A 228 5.39 0.00 29.61
CA PRO A 228 6.47 -0.34 28.69
C PRO A 228 6.64 -1.86 28.63
N ILE A 229 6.73 -2.38 27.41
CA ILE A 229 6.99 -3.82 27.16
C ILE A 229 8.44 -4.18 27.50
N ILE A 230 9.31 -3.18 27.63
CA ILE A 230 10.74 -3.32 27.92
C ILE A 230 11.02 -3.08 29.41
N ASN A 231 12.06 -3.72 29.92
CA ASN A 231 12.42 -3.76 31.33
C ASN A 231 12.52 -2.35 31.99
N ASP A 232 12.48 -2.30 33.30
CA ASP A 232 12.38 -1.08 34.14
C ASP A 232 13.43 0.00 33.81
N ALA A 233 14.65 -0.36 33.41
CA ALA A 233 15.69 0.59 33.04
C ALA A 233 15.33 1.49 31.85
N ASN A 234 14.63 0.93 30.87
CA ASN A 234 14.17 1.68 29.68
C ASN A 234 12.90 2.50 29.97
N ALA A 235 12.07 2.06 30.92
CA ALA A 235 10.90 2.80 31.37
C ALA A 235 11.28 4.14 31.99
N ASP A 236 12.32 4.18 32.84
CA ASP A 236 12.80 5.40 33.47
C ASP A 236 13.49 6.34 32.46
N SER A 237 14.16 5.81 31.46
CA SER A 237 14.73 6.60 30.37
C SER A 237 13.63 7.25 29.52
N ALA A 238 12.57 6.53 29.19
CA ALA A 238 11.42 7.06 28.45
C ALA A 238 10.66 8.15 29.25
N LYS A 239 10.49 7.96 30.55
CA LYS A 239 9.89 8.99 31.44
C LYS A 239 10.73 10.27 31.53
N ARG A 240 12.06 10.13 31.63
CA ARG A 240 12.97 11.28 31.64
C ARG A 240 12.92 12.00 30.28
N PHE A 241 13.00 11.26 29.17
CA PHE A 241 12.90 11.82 27.85
C PHE A 241 11.61 12.60 27.63
N ALA A 242 10.47 12.05 28.02
CA ALA A 242 9.18 12.74 27.93
C ALA A 242 9.13 14.03 28.76
N LYS A 243 9.71 14.00 29.98
CA LYS A 243 9.80 15.16 30.84
C LYS A 243 10.73 16.24 30.27
N ASP A 244 11.87 15.84 29.72
CA ASP A 244 12.87 16.75 29.17
C ASP A 244 12.39 17.42 27.85
N LEU A 245 11.57 16.71 27.07
CA LEU A 245 10.97 17.26 25.84
C LEU A 245 9.68 18.06 26.08
N ASP A 246 9.11 18.02 27.29
CA ASP A 246 7.77 18.56 27.57
C ASP A 246 6.70 18.06 26.57
N ALA A 247 6.84 16.79 26.17
CA ALA A 247 6.06 16.20 25.08
C ALA A 247 4.70 15.71 25.59
N GLY A 248 3.65 16.46 25.31
CA GLY A 248 2.26 16.07 25.61
C GLY A 248 1.60 15.22 24.53
N LEU A 249 2.04 15.32 23.28
CA LEU A 249 1.39 14.68 22.13
C LEU A 249 2.09 13.38 21.69
N CYS A 250 1.28 12.38 21.38
CA CYS A 250 1.76 11.15 20.72
C CYS A 250 1.66 11.30 19.19
N GLN A 251 2.52 10.62 18.45
CA GLN A 251 2.49 10.61 16.99
C GLN A 251 1.10 10.23 16.44
N THR A 252 0.44 9.25 17.05
CA THR A 252 -0.89 8.80 16.65
C THR A 252 -1.96 9.88 16.81
N THR A 253 -1.91 10.66 17.89
CA THR A 253 -2.83 11.78 18.11
C THR A 253 -2.65 12.89 17.07
N VAL A 254 -1.39 13.20 16.72
CA VAL A 254 -1.09 14.17 15.67
C VAL A 254 -1.58 13.67 14.30
N LEU A 255 -1.36 12.39 13.99
CA LEU A 255 -1.88 11.78 12.76
C LEU A 255 -3.41 11.82 12.69
N GLY A 256 -4.09 11.51 13.78
CA GLY A 256 -5.55 11.58 13.89
C GLY A 256 -6.07 12.99 13.64
N ALA A 257 -5.45 14.00 14.26
CA ALA A 257 -5.81 15.40 14.09
C ALA A 257 -5.62 15.90 12.65
N ILE A 258 -4.48 15.58 12.02
CA ILE A 258 -4.23 15.91 10.61
C ILE A 258 -5.26 15.23 9.71
N ASN A 259 -5.49 13.94 9.91
CA ASN A 259 -6.45 13.17 9.11
C ASN A 259 -7.88 13.74 9.20
N ALA A 260 -8.27 14.25 10.37
CA ALA A 260 -9.56 14.87 10.59
C ALA A 260 -9.72 16.26 9.91
N MET A 261 -8.59 16.92 9.63
CA MET A 261 -8.57 18.24 8.95
C MET A 261 -8.59 18.12 7.43
N MET A 262 -8.25 16.95 6.88
CA MET A 262 -8.17 16.76 5.42
C MET A 262 -9.55 16.75 4.78
N SER A 263 -9.61 17.35 3.60
CA SER A 263 -10.80 17.35 2.73
C SER A 263 -10.84 16.07 1.87
N GLU A 264 -11.99 15.79 1.30
CA GLU A 264 -12.16 14.69 0.35
C GLU A 264 -11.22 14.85 -0.85
N GLY A 265 -10.46 13.82 -1.14
CA GLY A 265 -9.52 13.79 -2.25
C GLY A 265 -8.13 14.36 -1.93
N ASP A 266 -7.89 14.95 -0.75
CA ASP A 266 -6.56 15.36 -0.33
C ASP A 266 -5.63 14.13 -0.20
N VAL A 267 -4.35 14.33 -0.55
CA VAL A 267 -3.40 13.22 -0.67
C VAL A 267 -2.35 13.28 0.44
N ALA A 268 -2.15 12.15 1.13
CA ALA A 268 -1.05 11.98 2.07
C ALA A 268 0.12 11.22 1.43
N ILE A 269 1.33 11.75 1.58
CA ILE A 269 2.58 11.18 1.10
C ILE A 269 3.49 10.86 2.28
N GLY A 270 4.06 9.67 2.31
CA GLY A 270 5.05 9.29 3.32
C GLY A 270 6.07 8.30 2.77
N ALA A 271 7.14 8.04 3.51
CA ALA A 271 8.16 7.08 3.09
C ALA A 271 8.84 6.38 4.27
N ALA A 272 9.59 7.08 5.09
CA ALA A 272 10.54 6.46 6.02
C ALA A 272 10.20 6.64 7.51
N GLY A 273 10.80 5.81 8.34
CA GLY A 273 10.73 5.87 9.80
C GLY A 273 9.51 5.13 10.40
N SER A 274 9.15 5.48 11.63
CA SER A 274 7.99 4.93 12.34
C SER A 274 6.65 5.46 11.79
N LEU A 275 6.68 6.66 11.24
CA LEU A 275 5.52 7.39 10.74
C LEU A 275 4.71 6.61 9.69
N PRO A 276 5.31 6.02 8.63
CA PRO A 276 4.59 5.19 7.68
C PRO A 276 3.93 3.97 8.31
N GLY A 277 4.52 3.41 9.36
CA GLY A 277 3.95 2.29 10.10
C GLY A 277 2.65 2.66 10.79
N ASP A 278 2.63 3.76 11.51
CA ASP A 278 1.43 4.27 12.16
C ASP A 278 0.40 4.77 11.12
N MET A 279 0.84 5.37 10.02
CA MET A 279 -0.05 5.72 8.92
C MET A 279 -0.71 4.49 8.28
N GLN A 280 0.00 3.39 8.04
CA GLN A 280 -0.64 2.17 7.53
C GLN A 280 -1.72 1.68 8.47
N ARG A 281 -1.44 1.71 9.77
CA ARG A 281 -2.32 1.21 10.81
C ARG A 281 -3.59 2.02 10.94
N MET A 282 -3.49 3.34 11.00
CA MET A 282 -4.58 4.18 11.46
C MET A 282 -5.10 5.21 10.45
N TRP A 283 -4.36 5.47 9.37
CA TRP A 283 -4.77 6.49 8.40
C TRP A 283 -6.04 6.10 7.66
N ARG A 284 -6.97 7.03 7.58
CA ARG A 284 -8.24 6.95 6.85
C ARG A 284 -8.12 7.78 5.57
N PRO A 285 -7.79 7.17 4.42
CA PRO A 285 -7.67 7.92 3.17
C PRO A 285 -8.96 8.64 2.82
N THR A 286 -8.85 9.88 2.39
CA THR A 286 -10.00 10.76 2.07
C THR A 286 -10.69 10.41 0.75
N GLY A 287 -10.11 9.50 -0.05
CA GLY A 287 -10.66 9.03 -1.32
C GLY A 287 -9.78 7.95 -1.94
N ILE A 288 -10.13 7.56 -3.16
CA ILE A 288 -9.34 6.63 -3.97
C ILE A 288 -8.03 7.33 -4.40
N ASP A 289 -6.93 6.59 -4.35
CA ASP A 289 -5.57 7.07 -4.66
C ASP A 289 -5.10 8.29 -3.84
N CYS A 290 -5.67 8.48 -2.65
CA CYS A 290 -5.34 9.56 -1.72
C CYS A 290 -4.27 9.22 -0.67
N TYR A 291 -3.62 8.09 -0.81
CA TYR A 291 -2.53 7.64 0.05
C TYR A 291 -1.38 7.11 -0.81
N ASN A 292 -0.21 7.73 -0.71
CA ASN A 292 0.96 7.30 -1.45
C ASN A 292 2.15 7.11 -0.51
N MET A 293 2.77 5.94 -0.58
CA MET A 293 3.80 5.54 0.37
C MET A 293 4.95 4.83 -0.34
N GLU A 294 6.12 5.45 -0.36
CA GLU A 294 7.36 4.78 -0.74
C GLU A 294 7.90 4.06 0.50
N TYR A 295 7.53 2.80 0.66
CA TYR A 295 7.94 1.98 1.81
C TYR A 295 8.75 0.74 1.41
N GLY A 296 8.91 0.49 0.12
CA GLY A 296 9.67 -0.64 -0.39
C GLY A 296 11.15 -0.59 0.00
N TYR A 297 11.73 0.60 -0.06
CA TYR A 297 13.11 0.89 0.32
C TYR A 297 13.21 1.84 1.52
N SER A 298 12.08 2.38 2.00
CA SER A 298 12.05 3.35 3.10
C SER A 298 12.94 4.57 2.82
N THR A 299 12.75 5.18 1.65
CA THR A 299 13.62 6.22 1.10
C THR A 299 13.38 7.56 1.79
N MET A 300 14.27 7.94 2.71
CA MET A 300 14.21 9.24 3.38
C MET A 300 14.36 10.40 2.39
N GLY A 301 13.51 11.40 2.51
CA GLY A 301 13.48 12.58 1.62
C GLY A 301 12.53 12.45 0.43
N TYR A 302 12.03 11.26 0.12
CA TYR A 302 11.01 11.06 -0.92
C TYR A 302 9.75 11.90 -0.67
N GLU A 303 9.39 12.11 0.59
CA GLU A 303 8.12 12.73 0.99
C GLU A 303 7.94 14.13 0.36
N ILE A 304 9.00 14.92 0.32
CA ILE A 304 8.96 16.28 -0.23
C ILE A 304 8.87 16.26 -1.75
N ALA A 305 9.79 15.56 -2.41
CA ALA A 305 9.80 15.45 -3.87
C ALA A 305 8.55 14.73 -4.40
N GLY A 306 8.11 13.67 -3.71
CA GLY A 306 6.90 12.94 -4.04
C GLY A 306 5.64 13.81 -3.90
N ALA A 307 5.56 14.62 -2.85
CA ALA A 307 4.45 15.55 -2.67
C ALA A 307 4.39 16.61 -3.77
N LEU A 308 5.55 17.19 -4.14
CA LEU A 308 5.64 18.11 -5.27
C LEU A 308 5.17 17.44 -6.57
N GLY A 309 5.64 16.21 -6.86
CA GLY A 309 5.23 15.46 -8.04
C GLY A 309 3.73 15.21 -8.08
N VAL A 310 3.13 14.82 -6.97
CA VAL A 310 1.67 14.66 -6.87
C VAL A 310 0.95 15.99 -7.07
N LYS A 311 1.40 17.07 -6.41
CA LYS A 311 0.78 18.41 -6.56
C LYS A 311 0.83 18.89 -8.02
N LEU A 312 1.93 18.67 -8.72
CA LEU A 312 2.03 18.98 -10.15
C LEU A 312 1.05 18.17 -11.00
N ALA A 313 0.82 16.91 -10.65
CA ALA A 313 -0.09 16.02 -11.39
C ALA A 313 -1.57 16.35 -11.15
N ILE A 314 -1.96 16.66 -9.90
CA ILE A 314 -3.39 16.91 -9.54
C ILE A 314 -3.80 18.38 -9.61
N GLY A 315 -2.85 19.31 -9.74
CA GLY A 315 -3.08 20.74 -9.76
C GLY A 315 -3.52 21.31 -8.39
N ASP A 316 -4.21 22.45 -8.42
CA ASP A 316 -4.50 23.24 -7.22
C ASP A 316 -5.86 22.91 -6.56
N LYS A 317 -6.56 21.89 -7.07
CA LYS A 317 -7.90 21.50 -6.57
C LYS A 317 -7.88 20.71 -5.26
N ARG A 318 -6.76 20.11 -4.92
CA ARG A 318 -6.59 19.25 -3.76
C ARG A 318 -5.28 19.56 -3.06
N GLU A 319 -5.26 19.39 -1.73
CA GLU A 319 -4.04 19.57 -0.97
C GLU A 319 -3.23 18.28 -0.91
N VAL A 320 -1.90 18.44 -0.76
CA VAL A 320 -0.96 17.33 -0.62
C VAL A 320 -0.17 17.52 0.67
N TYR A 321 -0.23 16.53 1.53
CA TYR A 321 0.42 16.52 2.83
C TYR A 321 1.66 15.62 2.80
N ALA A 322 2.85 16.23 2.86
CA ALA A 322 4.11 15.49 3.02
C ALA A 322 4.31 15.13 4.48
N MET A 323 4.17 13.86 4.82
CA MET A 323 4.29 13.34 6.16
C MET A 323 5.71 12.80 6.38
N CYS A 324 6.60 13.62 6.94
CA CYS A 324 8.02 13.28 7.12
C CYS A 324 8.53 13.59 8.54
N GLY A 325 9.53 12.86 8.97
CA GLY A 325 10.33 13.20 10.14
C GLY A 325 11.37 14.26 9.82
N ASP A 326 11.96 14.87 10.84
CA ASP A 326 13.02 15.88 10.75
C ASP A 326 14.24 15.40 9.96
N GLY A 327 14.66 14.14 10.15
CA GLY A 327 15.75 13.53 9.41
C GLY A 327 15.47 13.42 7.90
N SER A 328 14.30 12.94 7.51
CA SER A 328 13.86 12.90 6.11
C SER A 328 13.78 14.29 5.50
N PHE A 329 13.21 15.25 6.24
CA PHE A 329 13.11 16.63 5.81
C PHE A 329 14.49 17.23 5.51
N ASN A 330 15.45 17.05 6.41
CA ASN A 330 16.80 17.61 6.25
C ASN A 330 17.60 16.97 5.12
N MET A 331 17.25 15.76 4.67
CA MET A 331 17.97 15.10 3.57
C MET A 331 17.66 15.67 2.20
N LEU A 332 16.39 15.95 1.88
CA LEU A 332 15.95 16.38 0.54
C LEU A 332 14.87 17.44 0.58
N HIS A 333 15.07 18.53 1.34
CA HIS A 333 14.12 19.65 1.37
C HIS A 333 14.26 20.64 0.22
N GLY A 334 15.28 20.47 -0.65
CA GLY A 334 15.55 21.41 -1.76
C GLY A 334 14.38 21.59 -2.71
N GLU A 335 13.51 20.58 -2.86
CA GLU A 335 12.32 20.65 -3.71
C GLU A 335 11.24 21.61 -3.19
N LEU A 336 11.36 22.12 -1.96
CA LEU A 336 10.51 23.24 -1.50
C LEU A 336 10.81 24.52 -2.28
N VAL A 337 12.07 24.73 -2.67
CA VAL A 337 12.44 25.87 -3.53
C VAL A 337 11.80 25.71 -4.90
N THR A 338 11.85 24.49 -5.47
CA THR A 338 11.17 24.17 -6.74
C THR A 338 9.66 24.43 -6.62
N ALA A 339 9.03 23.97 -5.53
CA ALA A 339 7.60 24.20 -5.30
C ALA A 339 7.25 25.71 -5.27
N VAL A 340 8.06 26.52 -4.59
CA VAL A 340 7.87 27.98 -4.57
C VAL A 340 8.06 28.60 -5.96
N MET A 341 9.07 28.16 -6.72
CA MET A 341 9.30 28.64 -8.10
C MET A 341 8.14 28.27 -9.03
N GLU A 342 7.59 27.08 -8.89
CA GLU A 342 6.44 26.56 -9.66
C GLU A 342 5.08 27.04 -9.10
N ARG A 343 5.08 27.80 -8.02
CA ARG A 343 3.87 28.29 -7.33
C ARG A 343 2.90 27.17 -6.92
N LYS A 344 3.46 26.13 -6.33
CA LYS A 344 2.72 24.94 -5.86
C LYS A 344 2.76 24.81 -4.33
#